data_b69cf444f380c9d1bb2b1987efaa8f31
#
_entry.id   b69cf444f380c9d1bb2b1987efaa8f31
#
_cell.length_a   1.000
_cell.length_b   1.000
_cell.length_c   1.000
_cell.angle_alpha   90.00
_cell.angle_beta   90.00
_cell.angle_gamma   90.00
#
_symmetry.space_group_name_H-M   'P 1'
#
loop_
_entity.id
_entity.type
_entity.pdbx_description
1 polymer ?
#
loop_
_entity_poly.entity_id
_entity_poly.type
_entity_poly.pdbx_seq_one_letter_code
_entity_poly.pdbx_strand_id
1 'polypeptide(L)'
;MKVLSFGSLNFDHVYQMDHFVMPKETTSSLSYSRGFGGKGLNQSIALAKSGLDVYHAGRVGFDGQPFIDYLQEYGVKVDYLKKDEETATGHAIIQVSHSENCIILYGGANQLIDEAQIDEVLTHFEKGDLLLIQNEISSLTYLITKAHEKGLRIAFNTAPMDEKVFGYPLDLIDIFVVNEVEGKGLANVSSDQVEDVIAGLQKAYPSKEIILTVGSQGSYYISGDRVIHQDAYRVEAVDTTAAGDTFTGFYLASILRGETVGNALRIAAKASSITVTKEGAAKSIPTLEQVVESMKNV
;
A
#
# COMPACT_ATOMS: atom_id res chain seq x y z
N MET A 1 -6.40 -18.84 -8.17
CA MET A 1 -5.73 -17.54 -8.33
C MET A 1 -5.11 -17.20 -6.99
N LYS A 2 -3.79 -17.03 -6.96
CA LYS A 2 -3.01 -16.65 -5.77
C LYS A 2 -2.79 -15.14 -5.77
N VAL A 3 -2.49 -14.58 -4.58
CA VAL A 3 -2.11 -13.17 -4.43
C VAL A 3 -0.69 -13.12 -3.89
N LEU A 4 0.21 -12.50 -4.65
CA LEU A 4 1.57 -12.17 -4.26
C LEU A 4 1.64 -10.68 -3.93
N SER A 5 1.91 -10.33 -2.68
CA SER A 5 2.31 -8.99 -2.29
C SER A 5 3.83 -8.97 -2.20
N PHE A 6 4.49 -8.31 -3.14
CA PHE A 6 5.94 -8.19 -3.12
C PHE A 6 6.29 -6.77 -2.68
N GLY A 7 6.63 -6.60 -1.40
CA GLY A 7 6.67 -5.26 -0.82
C GLY A 7 7.55 -5.09 0.40
N SER A 8 7.52 -3.88 0.92
CA SER A 8 8.35 -3.40 2.01
C SER A 8 7.88 -3.85 3.39
N LEU A 9 8.86 -3.97 4.28
CA LEU A 9 8.69 -4.19 5.71
C LEU A 9 9.57 -3.18 6.45
N ASN A 10 8.97 -2.31 7.27
CA ASN A 10 9.68 -1.24 7.95
C ASN A 10 9.33 -1.18 9.45
N PHE A 11 10.33 -1.01 10.30
CA PHE A 11 10.07 -0.58 11.67
C PHE A 11 9.72 0.90 11.69
N ASP A 12 8.60 1.26 12.30
CA ASP A 12 8.21 2.64 12.51
C ASP A 12 8.67 3.08 13.90
N HIS A 13 9.67 3.99 13.94
CA HIS A 13 10.16 4.64 15.14
C HIS A 13 9.48 6.00 15.28
N VAL A 14 8.43 6.05 16.11
CA VAL A 14 7.58 7.24 16.28
C VAL A 14 8.04 8.02 17.50
N TYR A 15 8.42 9.26 17.28
CA TYR A 15 8.83 10.23 18.30
C TYR A 15 7.78 11.33 18.39
N GLN A 16 7.09 11.43 19.52
CA GLN A 16 6.22 12.56 19.81
C GLN A 16 7.10 13.74 20.22
N MET A 17 6.96 14.84 19.54
CA MET A 17 7.77 16.03 19.67
C MET A 17 6.92 17.24 20.04
N ASP A 18 7.50 18.19 20.74
CA ASP A 18 6.92 19.52 20.91
C ASP A 18 6.91 20.30 19.58
N HIS A 19 8.02 20.19 18.84
CA HIS A 19 8.19 20.75 17.49
C HIS A 19 9.15 19.87 16.69
N PHE A 20 9.19 20.02 15.37
CA PHE A 20 10.16 19.31 14.52
C PHE A 20 11.57 19.83 14.75
N VAL A 21 12.55 18.91 14.84
CA VAL A 21 13.96 19.27 15.06
C VAL A 21 14.47 20.18 13.95
N MET A 22 15.05 21.31 14.36
CA MET A 22 15.63 22.29 13.44
C MET A 22 17.15 22.05 13.24
N PRO A 23 17.76 22.54 12.16
CA PRO A 23 19.19 22.45 11.96
C PRO A 23 19.98 23.04 13.15
N LYS A 24 20.97 22.28 13.66
CA LYS A 24 21.83 22.60 14.81
C LYS A 24 21.13 22.54 16.17
N GLU A 25 19.94 22.03 16.22
CA GLU A 25 19.19 21.81 17.46
C GLU A 25 19.42 20.41 18.01
N THR A 26 19.39 20.28 19.33
CA THR A 26 19.23 19.01 20.04
C THR A 26 18.05 19.15 21.00
N THR A 27 17.02 18.34 20.81
CA THR A 27 15.83 18.34 21.65
C THR A 27 15.50 16.92 22.14
N SER A 28 14.68 16.82 23.17
CA SER A 28 14.18 15.55 23.69
C SER A 28 12.77 15.29 23.18
N SER A 29 12.49 14.03 22.82
CA SER A 29 11.13 13.62 22.51
C SER A 29 10.27 13.56 23.79
N LEU A 30 8.96 13.82 23.65
CA LEU A 30 7.97 13.67 24.71
C LEU A 30 7.69 12.19 25.00
N SER A 31 7.65 11.37 23.96
CA SER A 31 7.51 9.92 24.06
C SER A 31 8.11 9.24 22.82
N TYR A 32 8.34 7.93 22.94
CA TYR A 32 8.81 7.08 21.85
C TYR A 32 7.99 5.79 21.81
N SER A 33 7.64 5.35 20.60
CA SER A 33 7.09 4.03 20.37
C SER A 33 7.73 3.40 19.13
N ARG A 34 7.73 2.06 19.08
CA ARG A 34 8.18 1.28 17.92
C ARG A 34 7.03 0.41 17.45
N GLY A 35 6.74 0.48 16.16
CA GLY A 35 5.69 -0.29 15.51
C GLY A 35 6.18 -1.06 14.29
N PHE A 36 5.27 -1.81 13.70
CA PHE A 36 5.45 -2.45 12.42
C PHE A 36 4.72 -1.64 11.36
N GLY A 37 5.42 -1.31 10.28
CA GLY A 37 4.93 -0.55 9.15
C GLY A 37 5.51 -1.04 7.83
N GLY A 38 5.44 -0.20 6.83
CA GLY A 38 5.73 -0.52 5.44
C GLY A 38 4.44 -0.81 4.67
N LYS A 39 4.32 -0.23 3.48
CA LYS A 39 3.12 -0.41 2.65
C LYS A 39 2.89 -1.87 2.29
N GLY A 40 3.97 -2.61 1.99
CA GLY A 40 3.91 -4.04 1.72
C GLY A 40 3.31 -4.84 2.87
N LEU A 41 3.73 -4.57 4.10
CA LEU A 41 3.16 -5.18 5.30
C LEU A 41 1.67 -4.88 5.43
N ASN A 42 1.31 -3.59 5.43
CA ASN A 42 -0.06 -3.16 5.67
C ASN A 42 -1.03 -3.71 4.62
N GLN A 43 -0.64 -3.64 3.34
CA GLN A 43 -1.46 -4.14 2.24
C GLN A 43 -1.60 -5.66 2.26
N SER A 44 -0.55 -6.40 2.65
CA SER A 44 -0.62 -7.86 2.82
C SER A 44 -1.59 -8.24 3.93
N ILE A 45 -1.54 -7.55 5.08
CA ILE A 45 -2.46 -7.78 6.20
C ILE A 45 -3.89 -7.37 5.81
N ALA A 46 -4.07 -6.27 5.07
CA ALA A 46 -5.38 -5.86 4.59
C ALA A 46 -6.02 -6.92 3.66
N LEU A 47 -5.23 -7.46 2.73
CA LEU A 47 -5.67 -8.57 1.87
C LEU A 47 -6.03 -9.82 2.68
N ALA A 48 -5.21 -10.22 3.65
CA ALA A 48 -5.47 -11.40 4.49
C ALA A 48 -6.73 -11.19 5.36
N LYS A 49 -6.86 -10.05 6.04
CA LYS A 49 -8.04 -9.70 6.84
C LYS A 49 -9.32 -9.58 6.01
N SER A 50 -9.18 -9.31 4.70
CA SER A 50 -10.30 -9.35 3.77
C SER A 50 -10.67 -10.78 3.32
N GLY A 51 -9.99 -11.83 3.81
CA GLY A 51 -10.31 -13.23 3.59
C GLY A 51 -9.64 -13.87 2.38
N LEU A 52 -8.52 -13.33 1.89
CA LEU A 52 -7.74 -13.93 0.80
C LEU A 52 -6.53 -14.70 1.32
N ASP A 53 -6.13 -15.72 0.56
CA ASP A 53 -4.84 -16.40 0.68
C ASP A 53 -3.73 -15.52 0.07
N VAL A 54 -2.90 -14.91 0.93
CA VAL A 54 -1.86 -13.95 0.53
C VAL A 54 -0.48 -14.51 0.83
N TYR A 55 0.38 -14.42 -0.16
CA TYR A 55 1.82 -14.65 -0.01
C TYR A 55 2.54 -13.30 0.03
N HIS A 56 3.34 -13.08 1.07
CA HIS A 56 4.22 -11.92 1.10
C HIS A 56 5.63 -12.32 0.69
N ALA A 57 6.18 -11.64 -0.31
CA ALA A 57 7.58 -11.72 -0.70
C ALA A 57 8.26 -10.38 -0.41
N GLY A 58 9.53 -10.45 -0.03
CA GLY A 58 10.33 -9.29 0.32
C GLY A 58 11.63 -9.69 0.97
N ARG A 59 12.30 -8.74 1.60
CA ARG A 59 13.52 -9.02 2.35
C ARG A 59 13.52 -8.27 3.68
N VAL A 60 13.80 -8.98 4.76
CA VAL A 60 14.03 -8.41 6.09
C VAL A 60 15.51 -8.52 6.45
N GLY A 61 15.98 -7.72 7.38
CA GLY A 61 17.35 -7.77 7.87
C GLY A 61 17.56 -8.78 8.99
N PHE A 62 18.76 -8.74 9.61
CA PHE A 62 19.11 -9.63 10.72
C PHE A 62 18.16 -9.48 11.93
N ASP A 63 17.49 -8.35 12.06
CA ASP A 63 16.53 -8.00 13.10
C ASP A 63 15.06 -8.25 12.69
N GLY A 64 14.83 -8.88 11.53
CA GLY A 64 13.52 -8.95 10.89
C GLY A 64 12.62 -10.10 11.33
N GLN A 65 13.07 -11.02 12.22
CA GLN A 65 12.23 -12.13 12.68
C GLN A 65 10.84 -11.67 13.20
N PRO A 66 10.71 -10.55 13.95
CA PRO A 66 9.41 -10.08 14.40
C PRO A 66 8.40 -9.77 13.28
N PHE A 67 8.85 -9.43 12.06
CA PHE A 67 7.95 -9.24 10.91
C PHE A 67 7.40 -10.55 10.38
N ILE A 68 8.24 -11.60 10.36
CA ILE A 68 7.82 -12.93 9.94
C ILE A 68 6.71 -13.43 10.86
N ASP A 69 6.95 -13.34 12.17
CA ASP A 69 6.00 -13.76 13.21
C ASP A 69 4.70 -12.94 13.12
N TYR A 70 4.82 -11.64 12.92
CA TYR A 70 3.67 -10.72 12.84
C TYR A 70 2.81 -10.97 11.60
N LEU A 71 3.40 -11.19 10.43
CA LEU A 71 2.65 -11.53 9.22
C LEU A 71 1.92 -12.87 9.36
N GLN A 72 2.58 -13.86 9.97
CA GLN A 72 1.98 -15.18 10.24
C GLN A 72 0.80 -15.08 11.21
N GLU A 73 0.86 -14.21 12.24
CA GLU A 73 -0.25 -13.95 13.16
C GLU A 73 -1.52 -13.50 12.42
N TYR A 74 -1.36 -12.74 11.32
CA TYR A 74 -2.46 -12.32 10.46
C TYR A 74 -2.81 -13.27 9.32
N GLY A 75 -2.21 -14.46 9.29
CA GLY A 75 -2.49 -15.49 8.29
C GLY A 75 -1.84 -15.24 6.93
N VAL A 76 -0.88 -14.32 6.84
CA VAL A 76 -0.09 -14.09 5.62
C VAL A 76 0.99 -15.18 5.51
N LYS A 77 1.11 -15.79 4.34
CA LYS A 77 2.13 -16.80 4.03
C LYS A 77 3.45 -16.09 3.75
N VAL A 78 4.51 -16.51 4.43
CA VAL A 78 5.83 -15.85 4.45
C VAL A 78 6.94 -16.68 3.79
N ASP A 79 6.57 -17.71 3.05
CA ASP A 79 7.49 -18.67 2.42
C ASP A 79 8.53 -18.01 1.49
N TYR A 80 8.23 -16.80 1.01
CA TYR A 80 9.05 -16.05 0.06
C TYR A 80 9.73 -14.82 0.68
N LEU A 81 9.70 -14.70 2.01
CA LEU A 81 10.50 -13.70 2.72
C LEU A 81 11.95 -14.20 2.85
N LYS A 82 12.90 -13.42 2.38
CA LYS A 82 14.33 -13.68 2.62
C LYS A 82 14.84 -12.86 3.79
N LYS A 83 15.76 -13.41 4.55
CA LYS A 83 16.46 -12.74 5.64
C LYS A 83 17.88 -12.43 5.20
N ASP A 84 18.29 -11.17 5.38
CA ASP A 84 19.65 -10.71 5.20
C ASP A 84 20.37 -10.71 6.56
N GLU A 85 21.59 -11.27 6.62
CA GLU A 85 22.31 -11.43 7.88
C GLU A 85 23.23 -10.24 8.22
N GLU A 86 23.46 -9.33 7.26
CA GLU A 86 24.40 -8.22 7.41
C GLU A 86 23.70 -6.86 7.49
N THR A 87 22.55 -6.75 6.84
CA THR A 87 21.80 -5.48 6.75
C THR A 87 20.62 -5.48 7.71
N ALA A 88 20.30 -4.34 8.30
CA ALA A 88 19.09 -4.16 9.10
C ALA A 88 17.83 -4.10 8.22
N THR A 89 16.70 -4.46 8.79
CA THR A 89 15.38 -4.25 8.18
C THR A 89 15.17 -2.75 7.92
N GLY A 90 14.38 -2.41 6.90
CA GLY A 90 13.97 -1.06 6.62
C GLY A 90 13.31 -0.40 7.84
N HIS A 91 13.43 0.91 7.97
CA HIS A 91 12.77 1.64 9.06
C HIS A 91 12.40 3.06 8.68
N ALA A 92 11.40 3.59 9.36
CA ALA A 92 11.01 4.98 9.32
C ALA A 92 11.30 5.64 10.68
N ILE A 93 11.92 6.82 10.66
CA ILE A 93 11.98 7.73 11.80
C ILE A 93 10.88 8.76 11.58
N ILE A 94 9.88 8.74 12.44
CA ILE A 94 8.67 9.55 12.32
C ILE A 94 8.64 10.53 13.50
N GLN A 95 8.79 11.80 13.21
CA GLN A 95 8.51 12.87 14.16
C GLN A 95 7.04 13.27 14.01
N VAL A 96 6.33 13.35 15.13
CA VAL A 96 4.93 13.81 15.19
C VAL A 96 4.84 15.02 16.09
N SER A 97 4.29 16.11 15.59
CA SER A 97 4.05 17.35 16.33
C SER A 97 2.79 18.03 15.80
N HIS A 98 1.90 18.47 16.71
CA HIS A 98 0.67 19.22 16.37
C HIS A 98 -0.17 18.57 15.25
N SER A 99 -0.31 17.24 15.27
CA SER A 99 -1.03 16.45 14.25
C SER A 99 -0.38 16.42 12.86
N GLU A 100 0.84 16.93 12.72
CA GLU A 100 1.66 16.82 11.51
C GLU A 100 2.78 15.78 11.73
N ASN A 101 3.35 15.26 10.64
CA ASN A 101 4.48 14.36 10.71
C ASN A 101 5.60 14.75 9.74
N CYS A 102 6.81 14.35 10.10
CA CYS A 102 8.00 14.46 9.27
C CYS A 102 8.70 13.09 9.30
N ILE A 103 8.94 12.50 8.14
CA ILE A 103 9.37 11.11 8.03
C ILE A 103 10.70 11.01 7.29
N ILE A 104 11.63 10.27 7.89
CA ILE A 104 12.88 9.85 7.26
C ILE A 104 12.81 8.34 7.04
N LEU A 105 12.94 7.89 5.79
CA LEU A 105 12.94 6.47 5.43
C LEU A 105 14.37 5.97 5.22
N TYR A 106 14.68 4.81 5.80
CA TYR A 106 15.83 4.00 5.47
C TYR A 106 15.38 2.67 4.88
N GLY A 107 15.70 2.42 3.62
CA GLY A 107 15.21 1.25 2.91
C GLY A 107 15.73 -0.09 3.45
N GLY A 108 16.96 -0.13 3.99
CA GLY A 108 17.55 -1.35 4.56
C GLY A 108 17.45 -2.54 3.61
N ALA A 109 17.08 -3.69 4.15
CA ALA A 109 16.94 -4.94 3.40
C ALA A 109 15.92 -4.86 2.24
N ASN A 110 14.94 -3.95 2.28
CA ASN A 110 14.01 -3.73 1.15
C ASN A 110 14.75 -3.34 -0.14
N GLN A 111 15.95 -2.75 -0.04
CA GLN A 111 16.76 -2.33 -1.17
C GLN A 111 17.75 -3.40 -1.63
N LEU A 112 17.70 -4.60 -1.07
CA LEU A 112 18.56 -5.73 -1.41
C LEU A 112 17.83 -6.83 -2.20
N ILE A 113 16.58 -6.60 -2.56
CA ILE A 113 15.83 -7.52 -3.42
C ILE A 113 16.49 -7.51 -4.79
N ASP A 114 16.92 -8.70 -5.24
CA ASP A 114 17.66 -8.91 -6.48
C ASP A 114 16.85 -9.75 -7.49
N GLU A 115 17.34 -9.81 -8.72
CA GLU A 115 16.72 -10.55 -9.81
C GLU A 115 16.60 -12.05 -9.49
N ALA A 116 17.59 -12.63 -8.84
CA ALA A 116 17.57 -14.06 -8.50
C ALA A 116 16.46 -14.39 -7.50
N GLN A 117 16.20 -13.51 -6.52
CA GLN A 117 15.08 -13.66 -5.61
C GLN A 117 13.74 -13.53 -6.34
N ILE A 118 13.62 -12.57 -7.25
CA ILE A 118 12.41 -12.36 -8.06
C ILE A 118 12.12 -13.59 -8.91
N ASP A 119 13.11 -14.10 -9.63
CA ASP A 119 12.96 -15.29 -10.47
C ASP A 119 12.52 -16.49 -9.65
N GLU A 120 13.15 -16.75 -8.51
CA GLU A 120 12.78 -17.85 -7.60
C GLU A 120 11.32 -17.72 -7.15
N VAL A 121 10.92 -16.56 -6.66
CA VAL A 121 9.55 -16.31 -6.17
C VAL A 121 8.53 -16.53 -7.29
N LEU A 122 8.78 -15.93 -8.46
CA LEU A 122 7.85 -16.01 -9.58
C LEU A 122 7.66 -17.44 -10.12
N THR A 123 8.58 -18.40 -9.88
CA THR A 123 8.37 -19.81 -10.27
C THR A 123 7.11 -20.42 -9.64
N HIS A 124 6.67 -19.92 -8.49
CA HIS A 124 5.55 -20.42 -7.71
C HIS A 124 4.18 -19.82 -8.08
N PHE A 125 4.17 -18.86 -9.02
CA PHE A 125 2.97 -18.16 -9.47
C PHE A 125 2.71 -18.44 -10.95
N GLU A 126 1.44 -18.31 -11.36
CA GLU A 126 0.98 -18.68 -12.69
C GLU A 126 0.22 -17.54 -13.35
N LYS A 127 -0.02 -17.67 -14.66
CA LYS A 127 -0.85 -16.72 -15.42
C LYS A 127 -2.20 -16.49 -14.76
N GLY A 128 -2.53 -15.23 -14.55
CA GLY A 128 -3.78 -14.79 -13.93
C GLY A 128 -3.69 -14.59 -12.41
N ASP A 129 -2.59 -15.00 -11.74
CA ASP A 129 -2.35 -14.62 -10.35
C ASP A 129 -2.13 -13.11 -10.24
N LEU A 130 -2.44 -12.53 -9.07
CA LEU A 130 -2.25 -11.11 -8.82
C LEU A 130 -0.90 -10.83 -8.18
N LEU A 131 -0.15 -9.90 -8.73
CA LEU A 131 0.99 -9.25 -8.08
C LEU A 131 0.59 -7.86 -7.59
N LEU A 132 0.76 -7.59 -6.30
CA LEU A 132 0.62 -6.26 -5.69
C LEU A 132 2.00 -5.75 -5.28
N ILE A 133 2.36 -4.54 -5.73
CA ILE A 133 3.65 -3.89 -5.45
C ILE A 133 3.47 -2.43 -5.04
N GLN A 134 4.50 -1.88 -4.36
CA GLN A 134 4.59 -0.47 -3.95
C GLN A 134 5.98 0.08 -4.32
N ASN A 135 6.14 1.42 -4.31
CA ASN A 135 7.42 2.05 -4.67
C ASN A 135 8.40 2.13 -3.48
N GLU A 136 8.59 1.02 -2.75
CA GLU A 136 9.46 0.99 -1.56
C GLU A 136 10.56 -0.08 -1.62
N ILE A 137 10.64 -0.87 -2.69
CA ILE A 137 11.60 -1.96 -2.84
C ILE A 137 12.51 -1.76 -4.06
N SER A 138 13.65 -2.45 -4.07
CA SER A 138 14.56 -2.48 -5.24
C SER A 138 14.01 -3.37 -6.37
N SER A 139 14.64 -3.28 -7.54
CA SER A 139 14.43 -4.15 -8.69
C SER A 139 13.01 -4.16 -9.27
N LEU A 140 12.21 -3.10 -9.04
CA LEU A 140 10.82 -3.01 -9.51
C LEU A 140 10.70 -3.12 -11.04
N THR A 141 11.60 -2.51 -11.81
CA THR A 141 11.61 -2.64 -13.28
C THR A 141 11.69 -4.10 -13.70
N TYR A 142 12.59 -4.86 -13.09
CA TYR A 142 12.76 -6.29 -13.39
C TYR A 142 11.52 -7.09 -12.96
N LEU A 143 11.03 -6.86 -11.72
CA LEU A 143 9.86 -7.55 -11.18
C LEU A 143 8.62 -7.34 -12.06
N ILE A 144 8.32 -6.09 -12.45
CA ILE A 144 7.17 -5.75 -13.30
C ILE A 144 7.30 -6.47 -14.65
N THR A 145 8.48 -6.41 -15.27
CA THR A 145 8.74 -7.04 -16.58
C THR A 145 8.53 -8.55 -16.50
N LYS A 146 9.14 -9.21 -15.52
CA LYS A 146 9.05 -10.68 -15.37
C LYS A 146 7.65 -11.16 -15.00
N ALA A 147 6.94 -10.43 -14.14
CA ALA A 147 5.56 -10.74 -13.78
C ALA A 147 4.63 -10.61 -15.01
N HIS A 148 4.82 -9.55 -15.82
CA HIS A 148 4.07 -9.38 -17.07
C HIS A 148 4.36 -10.49 -18.09
N GLU A 149 5.64 -10.83 -18.33
CA GLU A 149 6.05 -11.94 -19.19
C GLU A 149 5.39 -13.26 -18.78
N LYS A 150 5.22 -13.46 -17.48
CA LYS A 150 4.58 -14.64 -16.93
C LYS A 150 3.04 -14.59 -16.97
N GLY A 151 2.48 -13.43 -17.27
CA GLY A 151 1.04 -13.18 -17.37
C GLY A 151 0.33 -12.99 -16.04
N LEU A 152 1.03 -12.54 -15.01
CA LEU A 152 0.40 -12.08 -13.79
C LEU A 152 -0.36 -10.77 -14.06
N ARG A 153 -1.44 -10.54 -13.33
CA ARG A 153 -2.11 -9.25 -13.26
C ARG A 153 -1.38 -8.37 -12.25
N ILE A 154 -0.97 -7.18 -12.64
CA ILE A 154 -0.10 -6.32 -11.82
C ILE A 154 -0.89 -5.13 -11.28
N ALA A 155 -1.01 -5.04 -9.95
CA ALA A 155 -1.51 -3.87 -9.24
C ALA A 155 -0.33 -3.10 -8.63
N PHE A 156 -0.23 -1.82 -8.93
CA PHE A 156 0.83 -0.95 -8.44
C PHE A 156 0.26 0.22 -7.63
N ASN A 157 0.58 0.24 -6.33
CA ASN A 157 0.44 1.44 -5.52
C ASN A 157 1.70 2.28 -5.65
N THR A 158 1.63 3.44 -6.29
CA THR A 158 2.80 4.25 -6.66
C THR A 158 3.45 4.99 -5.49
N ALA A 159 2.92 4.84 -4.29
CA ALA A 159 3.45 5.47 -3.08
C ALA A 159 4.75 4.80 -2.57
N PRO A 160 5.70 5.60 -2.06
CA PRO A 160 5.79 7.06 -2.17
C PRO A 160 6.11 7.50 -3.60
N MET A 161 5.42 8.54 -4.07
CA MET A 161 5.63 9.05 -5.42
C MET A 161 6.95 9.83 -5.50
N ASP A 162 7.83 9.40 -6.37
CA ASP A 162 9.08 10.09 -6.71
C ASP A 162 9.38 9.97 -8.23
N GLU A 163 10.45 10.60 -8.69
CA GLU A 163 10.83 10.59 -10.11
C GLU A 163 11.14 9.18 -10.65
N LYS A 164 11.50 8.22 -9.79
CA LYS A 164 11.81 6.84 -10.21
C LYS A 164 10.60 6.14 -10.80
N VAL A 165 9.39 6.49 -10.34
CA VAL A 165 8.14 5.90 -10.82
C VAL A 165 8.03 6.02 -12.34
N PHE A 166 8.45 7.15 -12.91
CA PHE A 166 8.42 7.37 -14.38
C PHE A 166 9.48 6.57 -15.14
N GLY A 167 10.44 5.99 -14.47
CA GLY A 167 11.44 5.08 -15.05
C GLY A 167 10.98 3.62 -15.09
N TYR A 168 9.86 3.28 -14.48
CA TYR A 168 9.31 1.92 -14.51
C TYR A 168 8.52 1.67 -15.80
N PRO A 169 8.35 0.40 -16.21
CA PRO A 169 7.54 0.03 -17.39
C PRO A 169 6.04 0.11 -17.04
N LEU A 170 5.51 1.33 -16.87
CA LEU A 170 4.14 1.61 -16.45
C LEU A 170 3.09 1.04 -17.41
N ASP A 171 3.44 0.87 -18.69
CA ASP A 171 2.58 0.24 -19.68
C ASP A 171 2.28 -1.24 -19.39
N LEU A 172 3.09 -1.89 -18.56
CA LEU A 172 2.91 -3.28 -18.16
C LEU A 172 2.02 -3.43 -16.90
N ILE A 173 1.66 -2.33 -16.24
CA ILE A 173 0.76 -2.32 -15.08
C ILE A 173 -0.69 -2.44 -15.54
N ASP A 174 -1.49 -3.23 -14.85
CA ASP A 174 -2.92 -3.40 -15.12
C ASP A 174 -3.79 -2.48 -14.27
N ILE A 175 -3.43 -2.32 -12.99
CA ILE A 175 -4.19 -1.54 -12.01
C ILE A 175 -3.25 -0.57 -11.31
N PHE A 176 -3.57 0.72 -11.35
CA PHE A 176 -2.95 1.73 -10.49
C PHE A 176 -3.83 2.00 -9.28
N VAL A 177 -3.20 2.09 -8.10
CA VAL A 177 -3.87 2.58 -6.88
C VAL A 177 -3.10 3.80 -6.40
N VAL A 178 -3.75 4.95 -6.42
CA VAL A 178 -3.10 6.26 -6.21
C VAL A 178 -3.97 7.15 -5.32
N ASN A 179 -3.31 8.04 -4.57
CA ASN A 179 -3.98 9.16 -3.93
C ASN A 179 -3.94 10.42 -4.81
N GLU A 180 -4.44 11.55 -4.31
CA GLU A 180 -4.48 12.82 -5.06
C GLU A 180 -3.10 13.27 -5.55
N VAL A 181 -2.08 13.16 -4.70
CA VAL A 181 -0.71 13.60 -5.03
C VAL A 181 -0.11 12.70 -6.11
N GLU A 182 -0.26 11.42 -5.94
CA GLU A 182 0.22 10.39 -6.87
C GLU A 182 -0.54 10.46 -8.20
N GLY A 183 -1.86 10.63 -8.13
CA GLY A 183 -2.72 10.80 -9.31
C GLY A 183 -2.35 12.03 -10.14
N LYS A 184 -2.09 13.17 -9.49
CA LYS A 184 -1.57 14.38 -10.16
C LYS A 184 -0.23 14.12 -10.86
N GLY A 185 0.68 13.44 -10.16
CA GLY A 185 1.98 13.07 -10.71
C GLY A 185 1.83 12.23 -11.98
N LEU A 186 1.08 11.13 -11.91
CA LEU A 186 0.83 10.24 -13.05
C LEU A 186 0.09 10.94 -14.20
N ALA A 187 -0.88 11.80 -13.89
CA ALA A 187 -1.64 12.56 -14.86
C ALA A 187 -0.83 13.71 -15.49
N ASN A 188 0.31 14.07 -14.87
CA ASN A 188 1.11 15.26 -15.20
C ASN A 188 0.26 16.54 -15.23
N VAL A 189 -0.56 16.74 -14.18
CA VAL A 189 -1.42 17.91 -14.01
C VAL A 189 -1.04 18.69 -12.76
N SER A 190 -1.15 20.02 -12.82
CA SER A 190 -0.88 20.92 -11.69
C SER A 190 -2.14 21.34 -10.94
N SER A 191 -3.32 21.01 -11.46
CA SER A 191 -4.61 21.37 -10.87
C SER A 191 -4.88 20.58 -9.60
N ASP A 192 -5.56 21.22 -8.63
CA ASP A 192 -6.09 20.56 -7.43
C ASP A 192 -7.55 20.07 -7.61
N GLN A 193 -8.15 20.32 -8.78
CA GLN A 193 -9.50 19.83 -9.09
C GLN A 193 -9.44 18.34 -9.47
N VAL A 194 -10.27 17.54 -8.82
CA VAL A 194 -10.30 16.09 -9.03
C VAL A 194 -10.67 15.75 -10.47
N GLU A 195 -11.56 16.53 -11.09
CA GLU A 195 -11.99 16.34 -12.47
C GLU A 195 -10.84 16.49 -13.47
N ASP A 196 -9.91 17.42 -13.23
CA ASP A 196 -8.72 17.60 -14.07
C ASP A 196 -7.75 16.43 -13.92
N VAL A 197 -7.59 15.90 -12.69
CA VAL A 197 -6.78 14.73 -12.41
C VAL A 197 -7.37 13.51 -13.12
N ILE A 198 -8.68 13.29 -13.01
CA ILE A 198 -9.38 12.19 -13.70
C ILE A 198 -9.18 12.28 -15.21
N ALA A 199 -9.42 13.44 -15.80
CA ALA A 199 -9.24 13.65 -17.25
C ALA A 199 -7.78 13.40 -17.69
N GLY A 200 -6.81 13.86 -16.89
CA GLY A 200 -5.38 13.61 -17.13
C GLY A 200 -5.04 12.12 -17.08
N LEU A 201 -5.53 11.39 -16.07
CA LEU A 201 -5.33 9.95 -15.92
C LEU A 201 -5.97 9.15 -17.07
N GLN A 202 -7.19 9.49 -17.48
CA GLN A 202 -7.86 8.87 -18.64
C GLN A 202 -7.05 9.05 -19.92
N LYS A 203 -6.48 10.25 -20.13
CA LYS A 203 -5.64 10.56 -21.27
C LYS A 203 -4.30 9.81 -21.24
N ALA A 204 -3.65 9.75 -20.09
CA ALA A 204 -2.33 9.14 -19.95
C ALA A 204 -2.41 7.60 -19.97
N TYR A 205 -3.46 7.01 -19.40
CA TYR A 205 -3.60 5.55 -19.20
C TYR A 205 -4.98 5.02 -19.64
N PRO A 206 -5.39 5.19 -20.89
CA PRO A 206 -6.75 4.91 -21.35
C PRO A 206 -7.15 3.43 -21.26
N SER A 207 -6.20 2.52 -21.25
CA SER A 207 -6.44 1.07 -21.19
C SER A 207 -6.29 0.47 -19.79
N LYS A 208 -5.97 1.29 -18.78
CA LYS A 208 -5.68 0.82 -17.42
C LYS A 208 -6.88 0.98 -16.50
N GLU A 209 -6.88 0.19 -15.43
CA GLU A 209 -7.77 0.42 -14.30
C GLU A 209 -7.04 1.32 -13.29
N ILE A 210 -7.68 2.40 -12.85
CA ILE A 210 -7.08 3.33 -11.89
C ILE A 210 -8.05 3.54 -10.75
N ILE A 211 -7.55 3.37 -9.54
CA ILE A 211 -8.25 3.67 -8.30
C ILE A 211 -7.62 4.94 -7.73
N LEU A 212 -8.37 6.03 -7.76
CA LEU A 212 -7.95 7.31 -7.19
C LEU A 212 -8.68 7.51 -5.86
N THR A 213 -7.93 7.60 -4.76
CA THR A 213 -8.46 7.96 -3.45
C THR A 213 -8.27 9.45 -3.20
N VAL A 214 -9.32 10.12 -2.73
CA VAL A 214 -9.36 11.59 -2.53
C VAL A 214 -9.79 11.94 -1.10
N GLY A 215 -9.20 11.25 -0.14
CA GLY A 215 -9.40 11.48 1.28
C GLY A 215 -10.88 11.48 1.68
N SER A 216 -11.33 12.57 2.28
CA SER A 216 -12.73 12.75 2.73
C SER A 216 -13.75 12.89 1.59
N GLN A 217 -13.31 13.09 0.37
CA GLN A 217 -14.18 13.14 -0.81
C GLN A 217 -14.45 11.75 -1.41
N GLY A 218 -13.79 10.69 -0.88
CA GLY A 218 -14.05 9.32 -1.29
C GLY A 218 -13.04 8.74 -2.27
N SER A 219 -13.52 8.06 -3.29
CA SER A 219 -12.65 7.38 -4.26
C SER A 219 -13.32 7.24 -5.63
N TYR A 220 -12.48 7.15 -6.66
CA TYR A 220 -12.90 6.98 -8.03
C TYR A 220 -12.26 5.73 -8.64
N TYR A 221 -13.06 4.95 -9.37
CA TYR A 221 -12.58 3.99 -10.34
C TYR A 221 -12.61 4.64 -11.72
N ILE A 222 -11.53 4.53 -12.46
CA ILE A 222 -11.35 5.12 -13.78
C ILE A 222 -10.84 4.04 -14.72
N SER A 223 -11.50 3.83 -15.88
CA SER A 223 -11.03 2.93 -16.92
C SER A 223 -11.62 3.34 -18.27
N GLY A 224 -10.80 3.81 -19.18
CA GLY A 224 -11.26 4.49 -20.39
C GLY A 224 -12.19 5.64 -20.04
N ASP A 225 -13.36 5.70 -20.67
CA ASP A 225 -14.40 6.72 -20.40
C ASP A 225 -15.26 6.42 -19.17
N ARG A 226 -15.09 5.25 -18.57
CA ARG A 226 -15.88 4.84 -17.40
C ARG A 226 -15.30 5.42 -16.14
N VAL A 227 -16.09 6.20 -15.42
CA VAL A 227 -15.77 6.74 -14.08
C VAL A 227 -16.88 6.34 -13.12
N ILE A 228 -16.50 5.77 -11.96
CA ILE A 228 -17.44 5.42 -10.88
C ILE A 228 -16.91 6.08 -9.61
N HIS A 229 -17.75 6.88 -8.96
CA HIS A 229 -17.44 7.53 -7.69
C HIS A 229 -18.08 6.77 -6.52
N GLN A 230 -17.37 6.74 -5.41
CA GLN A 230 -17.84 6.29 -4.11
C GLN A 230 -17.48 7.34 -3.06
N ASP A 231 -18.48 7.87 -2.39
CA ASP A 231 -18.30 8.81 -1.26
C ASP A 231 -17.55 8.14 -0.10
N ALA A 232 -16.78 8.94 0.65
CA ALA A 232 -16.21 8.47 1.92
C ALA A 232 -17.31 8.31 2.99
N TYR A 233 -17.17 7.32 3.86
CA TYR A 233 -17.97 7.23 5.08
C TYR A 233 -17.47 8.27 6.09
N ARG A 234 -18.36 9.15 6.53
CA ARG A 234 -18.03 10.19 7.51
C ARG A 234 -17.82 9.57 8.88
N VAL A 235 -16.63 9.74 9.44
CA VAL A 235 -16.21 9.27 10.76
C VAL A 235 -15.31 10.31 11.41
N GLU A 236 -15.19 10.26 12.72
CA GLU A 236 -14.15 11.01 13.43
C GLU A 236 -12.83 10.25 13.33
N ALA A 237 -11.87 10.82 12.62
CA ALA A 237 -10.58 10.21 12.41
C ALA A 237 -9.69 10.38 13.65
N VAL A 238 -9.12 9.27 14.13
CA VAL A 238 -8.13 9.21 15.20
C VAL A 238 -6.72 9.13 14.62
N ASP A 239 -6.52 8.23 13.65
CA ASP A 239 -5.24 8.00 12.98
C ASP A 239 -5.50 7.58 11.53
N THR A 240 -4.94 8.30 10.55
CA THR A 240 -5.12 8.01 9.12
C THR A 240 -4.09 7.03 8.56
N THR A 241 -3.17 6.54 9.40
CA THR A 241 -2.16 5.56 9.01
C THR A 241 -2.82 4.29 8.48
N ALA A 242 -2.29 3.75 7.39
CA ALA A 242 -2.79 2.56 6.69
C ALA A 242 -4.22 2.65 6.11
N ALA A 243 -4.86 3.84 6.08
CA ALA A 243 -6.17 4.01 5.44
C ALA A 243 -6.16 3.62 3.96
N GLY A 244 -5.18 4.12 3.21
CA GLY A 244 -4.98 3.78 1.79
C GLY A 244 -4.58 2.32 1.58
N ASP A 245 -3.75 1.75 2.47
CA ASP A 245 -3.36 0.33 2.42
C ASP A 245 -4.55 -0.58 2.66
N THR A 246 -5.40 -0.23 3.63
CA THR A 246 -6.68 -0.92 3.90
C THR A 246 -7.60 -0.85 2.70
N PHE A 247 -7.78 0.34 2.14
CA PHE A 247 -8.59 0.53 0.94
C PHE A 247 -8.10 -0.37 -0.20
N THR A 248 -6.80 -0.34 -0.49
CA THR A 248 -6.15 -1.13 -1.54
C THR A 248 -6.41 -2.62 -1.35
N GLY A 249 -6.15 -3.15 -0.15
CA GLY A 249 -6.34 -4.57 0.15
C GLY A 249 -7.80 -5.01 0.00
N PHE A 250 -8.74 -4.26 0.57
CA PHE A 250 -10.17 -4.59 0.49
C PHE A 250 -10.77 -4.42 -0.90
N TYR A 251 -10.33 -3.42 -1.67
CA TYR A 251 -10.74 -3.24 -3.06
C TYR A 251 -10.29 -4.42 -3.92
N LEU A 252 -8.99 -4.72 -3.93
CA LEU A 252 -8.45 -5.82 -4.72
C LEU A 252 -9.08 -7.16 -4.32
N ALA A 253 -9.24 -7.41 -3.02
CA ALA A 253 -9.89 -8.62 -2.55
C ALA A 253 -11.35 -8.75 -3.02
N SER A 254 -12.09 -7.65 -3.04
CA SER A 254 -13.48 -7.65 -3.51
C SER A 254 -13.57 -7.95 -5.00
N ILE A 255 -12.70 -7.33 -5.81
CA ILE A 255 -12.62 -7.63 -7.26
C ILE A 255 -12.26 -9.09 -7.51
N LEU A 256 -11.29 -9.63 -6.75
CA LEU A 256 -10.87 -11.03 -6.88
C LEU A 256 -11.97 -12.04 -6.48
N ARG A 257 -12.91 -11.65 -5.63
CA ARG A 257 -14.11 -12.44 -5.30
C ARG A 257 -15.25 -12.29 -6.30
N GLY A 258 -15.07 -11.47 -7.34
CA GLY A 258 -16.08 -11.26 -8.39
C GLY A 258 -17.13 -10.20 -8.05
N GLU A 259 -16.87 -9.35 -7.06
CA GLU A 259 -17.75 -8.22 -6.77
C GLU A 259 -17.74 -7.20 -7.92
N THR A 260 -18.84 -6.48 -8.07
CA THR A 260 -18.87 -5.34 -8.99
C THR A 260 -17.94 -4.23 -8.50
N VAL A 261 -17.40 -3.41 -9.40
CA VAL A 261 -16.53 -2.29 -9.07
C VAL A 261 -17.15 -1.37 -8.02
N GLY A 262 -18.43 -1.00 -8.19
CA GLY A 262 -19.14 -0.16 -7.23
C GLY A 262 -19.22 -0.80 -5.84
N ASN A 263 -19.46 -2.11 -5.76
CA ASN A 263 -19.49 -2.81 -4.48
C ASN A 263 -18.10 -2.93 -3.86
N ALA A 264 -17.06 -3.17 -4.68
CA ALA A 264 -15.67 -3.21 -4.24
C ALA A 264 -15.22 -1.87 -3.66
N LEU A 265 -15.53 -0.74 -4.32
CA LEU A 265 -15.27 0.61 -3.81
C LEU A 265 -15.98 0.84 -2.48
N ARG A 266 -17.26 0.46 -2.37
CA ARG A 266 -18.07 0.62 -1.16
C ARG A 266 -17.50 -0.16 0.02
N ILE A 267 -17.09 -1.43 -0.18
CA ILE A 267 -16.48 -2.28 0.84
C ILE A 267 -15.12 -1.68 1.27
N ALA A 268 -14.28 -1.27 0.32
CA ALA A 268 -12.98 -0.68 0.58
C ALA A 268 -13.09 0.65 1.35
N ALA A 269 -14.00 1.55 0.94
CA ALA A 269 -14.27 2.80 1.64
C ALA A 269 -14.75 2.56 3.08
N LYS A 270 -15.61 1.54 3.30
CA LYS A 270 -16.08 1.18 4.64
C LYS A 270 -14.95 0.61 5.49
N ALA A 271 -14.12 -0.28 4.96
CA ALA A 271 -12.97 -0.81 5.66
C ALA A 271 -11.99 0.31 6.06
N SER A 272 -11.65 1.20 5.15
CA SER A 272 -10.80 2.35 5.41
C SER A 272 -11.40 3.29 6.47
N SER A 273 -12.72 3.53 6.44
CA SER A 273 -13.39 4.35 7.46
C SER A 273 -13.30 3.74 8.88
N ILE A 274 -13.33 2.41 9.01
CA ILE A 274 -13.13 1.72 10.29
C ILE A 274 -11.66 1.84 10.75
N THR A 275 -10.72 1.71 9.82
CA THR A 275 -9.28 1.83 10.10
C THR A 275 -8.96 3.18 10.75
N VAL A 276 -9.41 4.28 10.16
CA VAL A 276 -9.07 5.63 10.65
C VAL A 276 -9.66 6.00 12.01
N THR A 277 -10.60 5.22 12.54
CA THR A 277 -11.16 5.43 13.89
C THR A 277 -10.32 4.82 15.02
N LYS A 278 -9.20 4.18 14.71
CA LYS A 278 -8.33 3.48 15.65
C LYS A 278 -6.88 3.89 15.47
N GLU A 279 -6.11 3.88 16.56
CA GLU A 279 -4.67 4.12 16.51
C GLU A 279 -3.90 2.95 15.88
N GLY A 280 -2.84 3.27 15.16
CA GLY A 280 -1.86 2.34 14.61
C GLY A 280 -2.19 1.86 13.19
N ALA A 281 -1.18 1.32 12.49
CA ALA A 281 -1.26 0.89 11.11
C ALA A 281 -2.02 -0.46 10.97
N ALA A 282 -1.30 -1.58 10.84
CA ALA A 282 -1.88 -2.90 10.57
C ALA A 282 -2.89 -3.38 11.65
N LYS A 283 -2.74 -2.94 12.92
CA LYS A 283 -3.65 -3.30 14.02
C LYS A 283 -5.05 -2.70 13.84
N SER A 284 -5.16 -1.52 13.25
CA SER A 284 -6.42 -0.81 13.03
C SER A 284 -7.25 -1.42 11.90
N ILE A 285 -6.64 -2.16 10.98
CA ILE A 285 -7.30 -2.77 9.82
C ILE A 285 -8.40 -3.75 10.29
N PRO A 286 -9.66 -3.60 9.84
CA PRO A 286 -10.75 -4.48 10.24
C PRO A 286 -10.67 -5.85 9.54
N THR A 287 -11.42 -6.83 10.06
CA THR A 287 -11.73 -8.05 9.31
C THR A 287 -12.90 -7.83 8.35
N LEU A 288 -13.05 -8.71 7.35
CA LEU A 288 -14.19 -8.66 6.42
C LEU A 288 -15.54 -8.73 7.16
N GLU A 289 -15.63 -9.57 8.20
CA GLU A 289 -16.84 -9.70 9.03
C GLU A 289 -17.21 -8.36 9.69
N GLN A 290 -16.24 -7.67 10.27
CA GLN A 290 -16.45 -6.35 10.89
C GLN A 290 -16.94 -5.32 9.86
N VAL A 291 -16.38 -5.35 8.65
CA VAL A 291 -16.80 -4.46 7.56
C VAL A 291 -18.26 -4.75 7.18
N VAL A 292 -18.58 -6.03 6.91
CA VAL A 292 -19.93 -6.45 6.49
C VAL A 292 -20.96 -6.15 7.58
N GLU A 293 -20.65 -6.41 8.85
CA GLU A 293 -21.55 -6.09 9.95
C GLU A 293 -21.79 -4.58 10.08
N SER A 294 -20.73 -3.79 9.97
CA SER A 294 -20.82 -2.32 10.01
C SER A 294 -21.62 -1.74 8.82
N MET A 295 -21.71 -2.45 7.70
CA MET A 295 -22.53 -2.04 6.54
C MET A 295 -24.00 -2.34 6.69
N LYS A 296 -24.41 -3.27 7.59
CA LYS A 296 -25.82 -3.59 7.85
C LYS A 296 -26.52 -2.53 8.72
N ASN A 297 -25.75 -1.73 9.41
CA ASN A 297 -26.22 -0.72 10.37
C ASN A 297 -26.25 0.71 9.81
N VAL A 298 -26.16 0.86 8.48
CA VAL A 298 -26.17 2.15 7.76
C VAL A 298 -27.41 2.30 6.91
#